data_10896175dfbe3481d8846563702a99ae
#
_entry.id   10896175dfbe3481d8846563702a99ae
#
_cell.length_a   1.000
_cell.length_b   1.000
_cell.length_c   1.000
_cell.angle_alpha   90.00
_cell.angle_beta   90.00
_cell.angle_gamma   90.00
#
_symmetry.space_group_name_H-M   'P 1'
#
loop_
_entity.id
_entity.type
_entity.pdbx_description
1 polymer ?
#
loop_
_entity_poly.entity_id
_entity_poly.type
_entity_poly.pdbx_seq_one_letter_code
_entity_poly.pdbx_strand_id
1 'polypeptide(L)'
;YSSDQGFYLGDHGWYDKRWMYEESMAMPLIVKWPGVTAPGSVNHNLVQNLDYAPTLLELAGVATPADMQGRSLAPLLRGEAQTDWHDAVYYHYYGYPDVHQVARHYGVRTERYKLIRYYQFGEWELFDLQEDPDELHNLYADPAYRDVVATLAERLGALRAQYEDTTGGEAM
;
A
#
# COMPACT_ATOMS: atom_id res chain seq x y z
N TYR A 1 12.75 11.88 -6.45
CA TYR A 1 11.77 12.68 -5.70
C TYR A 1 10.66 11.77 -5.19
N SER A 2 10.35 11.85 -3.92
CA SER A 2 9.26 11.13 -3.29
C SER A 2 8.79 11.89 -2.05
N SER A 3 7.76 11.37 -1.39
CA SER A 3 7.28 11.79 -0.09
C SER A 3 7.19 10.57 0.85
N ASP A 4 7.05 10.78 2.14
CA ASP A 4 6.78 9.72 3.11
C ASP A 4 5.36 9.15 2.93
N GLN A 5 4.39 10.01 2.62
CA GLN A 5 3.00 9.70 2.27
C GLN A 5 2.43 10.82 1.40
N GLY A 6 1.20 10.66 0.91
CA GLY A 6 0.39 11.73 0.37
C GLY A 6 -0.20 12.61 1.47
N PHE A 7 -1.28 13.35 1.19
CA PHE A 7 -1.89 14.24 2.18
C PHE A 7 -3.33 14.62 1.80
N TYR A 8 -4.25 14.56 2.75
CA TYR A 8 -5.61 15.08 2.61
C TYR A 8 -5.61 16.60 2.73
N LEU A 9 -6.16 17.28 1.76
CA LEU A 9 -6.33 18.73 1.76
C LEU A 9 -7.80 19.14 1.80
N GLY A 10 -8.65 18.32 2.38
CA GLY A 10 -10.09 18.47 2.47
C GLY A 10 -10.86 17.28 1.90
N ASP A 11 -10.18 16.39 1.18
CA ASP A 11 -10.76 15.16 0.66
C ASP A 11 -11.28 14.30 1.81
N HIS A 12 -12.42 13.64 1.65
CA HIS A 12 -13.17 12.92 2.69
C HIS A 12 -13.51 13.77 3.94
N GLY A 13 -13.37 15.10 3.87
CA GLY A 13 -13.48 15.99 5.02
C GLY A 13 -12.28 15.95 5.98
N TRP A 14 -11.18 15.35 5.58
CA TRP A 14 -9.98 15.17 6.38
C TRP A 14 -8.88 16.18 6.05
N TYR A 15 -8.00 16.35 7.02
CA TYR A 15 -6.77 17.15 6.89
C TYR A 15 -5.65 16.45 7.66
N ASP A 16 -4.97 15.54 7.02
CA ASP A 16 -3.88 14.70 7.56
C ASP A 16 -3.42 13.69 6.50
N LYS A 17 -2.74 12.58 6.91
CA LYS A 17 -2.18 11.58 6.01
C LYS A 17 -2.18 10.15 6.58
N ARG A 18 -3.06 9.80 7.51
CA ARG A 18 -2.98 8.55 8.28
C ARG A 18 -4.02 7.51 7.92
N TRP A 19 -5.15 7.91 7.36
CA TRP A 19 -6.14 6.98 6.84
C TRP A 19 -5.62 6.30 5.57
N MET A 20 -6.04 5.04 5.34
CA MET A 20 -5.58 4.23 4.21
C MET A 20 -6.31 4.53 2.89
N TYR A 21 -6.61 5.79 2.58
CA TYR A 21 -7.16 6.20 1.27
C TYR A 21 -6.05 6.65 0.30
N GLU A 22 -6.37 6.70 -1.00
CA GLU A 22 -5.36 6.97 -2.03
C GLU A 22 -4.67 8.33 -1.85
N GLU A 23 -5.35 9.36 -1.34
CA GLU A 23 -4.73 10.67 -1.04
C GLU A 23 -3.54 10.55 -0.07
N SER A 24 -3.58 9.57 0.82
CA SER A 24 -2.48 9.24 1.73
C SER A 24 -1.50 8.24 1.12
N MET A 25 -2.01 7.23 0.40
CA MET A 25 -1.22 6.09 -0.05
C MET A 25 -0.48 6.35 -1.37
N ALA A 26 -1.09 7.11 -2.30
CA ALA A 26 -0.56 7.35 -3.65
C ALA A 26 0.47 8.49 -3.66
N MET A 27 1.56 8.32 -2.92
CA MET A 27 2.65 9.28 -2.91
C MET A 27 3.42 9.28 -4.24
N PRO A 28 3.95 10.44 -4.68
CA PRO A 28 4.73 10.51 -5.91
C PRO A 28 6.06 9.76 -5.77
N LEU A 29 6.48 9.10 -6.85
CA LEU A 29 7.83 8.56 -6.99
C LEU A 29 8.38 8.90 -8.38
N ILE A 30 9.41 9.75 -8.42
CA ILE A 30 10.11 10.14 -9.64
C ILE A 30 11.59 9.79 -9.49
N VAL A 31 12.08 8.94 -10.37
CA VAL A 31 13.47 8.48 -10.35
C VAL A 31 14.20 8.90 -11.62
N LYS A 32 15.36 9.49 -11.46
CA LYS A 32 16.31 9.75 -12.54
C LYS A 32 17.60 8.97 -12.28
N TRP A 33 17.86 7.99 -13.11
CA TRP A 33 19.11 7.22 -13.12
C TRP A 33 19.77 7.37 -14.49
N PRO A 34 20.76 8.30 -14.63
CA PRO A 34 21.36 8.61 -15.91
C PRO A 34 21.94 7.37 -16.62
N GLY A 35 21.59 7.20 -17.88
CA GLY A 35 22.03 6.07 -18.70
C GLY A 35 21.26 4.77 -18.46
N VAL A 36 20.31 4.74 -17.54
CA VAL A 36 19.50 3.54 -17.22
C VAL A 36 18.02 3.80 -17.40
N THR A 37 17.42 4.75 -16.65
CA THR A 37 15.99 5.06 -16.82
C THR A 37 15.73 5.79 -18.13
N ALA A 38 14.80 5.28 -18.95
CA ALA A 38 14.36 5.95 -20.16
C ALA A 38 13.62 7.26 -19.83
N PRO A 39 13.96 8.40 -20.44
CA PRO A 39 13.26 9.65 -20.21
C PRO A 39 11.77 9.53 -20.54
N GLY A 40 10.90 10.01 -19.64
CA GLY A 40 9.45 10.01 -19.82
C GLY A 40 8.81 8.62 -19.67
N SER A 41 9.54 7.60 -19.24
CA SER A 41 8.97 6.28 -18.95
C SER A 41 8.06 6.35 -17.70
N VAL A 42 6.97 5.57 -17.73
CA VAL A 42 6.04 5.39 -16.62
C VAL A 42 5.97 3.90 -16.29
N ASN A 43 5.97 3.56 -15.02
CA ASN A 43 5.81 2.21 -14.53
C ASN A 43 4.59 2.16 -13.60
N HIS A 44 3.70 1.18 -13.79
CA HIS A 44 2.44 1.03 -13.05
C HIS A 44 2.47 -0.08 -12.00
N ASN A 45 3.62 -0.72 -11.78
CA ASN A 45 3.73 -1.71 -10.71
C ASN A 45 3.54 -1.07 -9.34
N LEU A 46 2.95 -1.81 -8.41
CA LEU A 46 2.83 -1.41 -7.02
C LEU A 46 4.21 -1.29 -6.39
N VAL A 47 4.52 -0.12 -5.84
CA VAL A 47 5.79 0.20 -5.20
C VAL A 47 5.52 0.72 -3.79
N GLN A 48 6.36 0.35 -2.85
CA GLN A 48 6.26 0.77 -1.46
C GLN A 48 7.50 1.56 -1.03
N ASN A 49 7.37 2.38 0.00
CA ASN A 49 8.53 3.05 0.59
C ASN A 49 9.56 2.08 1.17
N LEU A 50 9.16 0.86 1.54
CA LEU A 50 10.07 -0.24 1.93
C LEU A 50 11.09 -0.58 0.83
N ASP A 51 10.74 -0.35 -0.44
CA ASP A 51 11.55 -0.72 -1.60
C ASP A 51 12.69 0.28 -1.86
N TYR A 52 12.67 1.45 -1.24
CA TYR A 52 13.69 2.48 -1.47
C TYR A 52 15.05 2.10 -0.91
N ALA A 53 15.09 1.60 0.33
CA ALA A 53 16.35 1.24 0.97
C ALA A 53 17.10 0.11 0.23
N PRO A 54 16.47 -1.04 -0.09
CA PRO A 54 17.15 -2.08 -0.87
C PRO A 54 17.55 -1.60 -2.27
N THR A 55 16.76 -0.69 -2.90
CA THR A 55 17.14 -0.08 -4.18
C THR A 55 18.43 0.73 -4.05
N LEU A 56 18.52 1.60 -3.06
CA LEU A 56 19.71 2.43 -2.85
C LEU A 56 20.94 1.59 -2.50
N LEU A 57 20.79 0.52 -1.74
CA LEU A 57 21.87 -0.42 -1.45
C LEU A 57 22.38 -1.12 -2.71
N GLU A 58 21.47 -1.63 -3.55
CA GLU A 58 21.85 -2.24 -4.83
C GLU A 58 22.60 -1.25 -5.74
N LEU A 59 22.10 -0.01 -5.83
CA LEU A 59 22.77 1.04 -6.62
C LEU A 59 24.15 1.39 -6.08
N ALA A 60 24.37 1.26 -4.79
CA ALA A 60 25.66 1.48 -4.14
C ALA A 60 26.59 0.25 -4.21
N GLY A 61 26.15 -0.88 -4.76
CA GLY A 61 26.90 -2.14 -4.77
C GLY A 61 27.01 -2.80 -3.40
N VAL A 62 26.10 -2.48 -2.49
CA VAL A 62 26.03 -3.03 -1.12
C VAL A 62 24.97 -4.09 -1.06
N ALA A 63 25.29 -5.23 -0.43
CA ALA A 63 24.32 -6.31 -0.23
C ALA A 63 23.15 -5.85 0.66
N THR A 64 21.94 -6.16 0.23
CA THR A 64 20.74 -5.90 1.03
C THR A 64 20.71 -6.83 2.24
N PRO A 65 20.59 -6.32 3.48
CA PRO A 65 20.40 -7.15 4.68
C PRO A 65 19.17 -8.06 4.56
N ALA A 66 19.28 -9.27 5.10
CA ALA A 66 18.25 -10.30 4.95
C ALA A 66 16.95 -10.00 5.72
N ASP A 67 16.99 -9.09 6.68
CA ASP A 67 15.85 -8.60 7.47
C ASP A 67 15.09 -7.45 6.83
N MET A 68 15.57 -6.92 5.68
CA MET A 68 14.82 -5.94 4.91
C MET A 68 13.67 -6.58 4.16
N GLN A 69 12.47 -6.08 4.36
CA GLN A 69 11.22 -6.62 3.79
C GLN A 69 10.89 -6.08 2.39
N GLY A 70 11.51 -4.96 1.99
CA GLY A 70 11.32 -4.35 0.66
C GLY A 70 12.13 -5.06 -0.44
N ARG A 71 11.80 -4.74 -1.69
CA ARG A 71 12.47 -5.24 -2.90
C ARG A 71 13.11 -4.12 -3.68
N SER A 72 14.27 -4.37 -4.29
CA SER A 72 14.91 -3.34 -5.13
C SER A 72 14.07 -3.01 -6.36
N LEU A 73 13.89 -1.71 -6.61
CA LEU A 73 13.24 -1.18 -7.81
C LEU A 73 14.17 -1.19 -9.04
N ALA A 74 15.44 -1.55 -8.89
CA ALA A 74 16.41 -1.46 -9.97
C ALA A 74 15.99 -2.22 -11.25
N PRO A 75 15.38 -3.42 -11.19
CA PRO A 75 14.87 -4.09 -12.38
C PRO A 75 13.76 -3.28 -13.08
N LEU A 76 12.82 -2.70 -12.33
CA LEU A 76 11.76 -1.85 -12.90
C LEU A 76 12.34 -0.58 -13.52
N LEU A 77 13.36 0.01 -12.88
CA LEU A 77 14.05 1.20 -13.39
C LEU A 77 14.84 0.93 -14.68
N ARG A 78 15.28 -0.33 -14.90
CA ARG A 78 15.89 -0.78 -16.17
C ARG A 78 14.85 -1.10 -17.24
N GLY A 79 13.55 -1.09 -16.92
CA GLY A 79 12.49 -1.50 -17.82
C GLY A 79 12.36 -3.01 -17.99
N GLU A 80 12.88 -3.80 -17.05
CA GLU A 80 12.79 -5.25 -17.07
C GLU A 80 11.38 -5.70 -16.66
N ALA A 81 10.79 -6.63 -17.42
CA ALA A 81 9.52 -7.22 -17.07
C ALA A 81 9.64 -8.06 -15.78
N GLN A 82 8.79 -7.82 -14.81
CA GLN A 82 8.74 -8.55 -13.56
C GLN A 82 7.45 -9.37 -13.48
N THR A 83 7.56 -10.69 -13.53
CA THR A 83 6.41 -11.61 -13.38
C THR A 83 6.10 -11.98 -11.94
N ASP A 84 7.04 -11.70 -11.04
CA ASP A 84 6.94 -11.95 -9.61
C ASP A 84 7.17 -10.63 -8.85
N TRP A 85 6.30 -9.67 -9.09
CA TRP A 85 6.32 -8.39 -8.40
C TRP A 85 5.21 -8.31 -7.34
N HIS A 86 5.15 -7.24 -6.56
CA HIS A 86 4.09 -7.03 -5.58
C HIS A 86 2.72 -7.01 -6.27
N ASP A 87 1.85 -7.94 -5.91
CA ASP A 87 0.44 -7.97 -6.32
C ASP A 87 -0.45 -7.17 -5.37
N ALA A 88 0.07 -6.85 -4.19
CA ALA A 88 -0.64 -6.11 -3.16
C ALA A 88 0.32 -5.37 -2.22
N VAL A 89 -0.19 -4.31 -1.62
CA VAL A 89 0.46 -3.52 -0.57
C VAL A 89 -0.27 -3.74 0.75
N TYR A 90 0.48 -3.96 1.83
CA TYR A 90 -0.02 -4.00 3.20
C TYR A 90 0.22 -2.66 3.89
N TYR A 91 -0.78 -2.20 4.62
CA TYR A 91 -0.69 -1.01 5.46
C TYR A 91 -1.24 -1.29 6.85
N HIS A 92 -0.61 -0.72 7.89
CA HIS A 92 -1.12 -0.78 9.26
C HIS A 92 -0.85 0.54 10.00
N TYR A 93 -1.91 1.11 10.59
CA TYR A 93 -1.85 2.25 11.49
C TYR A 93 -2.13 1.80 12.93
N TYR A 94 -1.15 2.02 13.82
CA TYR A 94 -1.16 1.50 15.20
C TYR A 94 -1.60 2.53 16.25
N GLY A 95 -1.50 3.83 15.92
CA GLY A 95 -1.59 4.93 16.88
C GLY A 95 -3.02 5.28 17.28
N TYR A 96 -3.50 4.79 18.44
CA TYR A 96 -4.74 5.24 19.05
C TYR A 96 -4.78 4.85 20.54
N PRO A 97 -5.28 5.71 21.45
CA PRO A 97 -5.58 7.14 21.24
C PRO A 97 -4.28 7.94 21.07
N ASP A 98 -4.29 8.89 20.14
CA ASP A 98 -3.16 9.73 19.77
C ASP A 98 -3.68 11.14 19.46
N VAL A 99 -2.79 12.11 19.28
CA VAL A 99 -3.11 13.50 18.92
C VAL A 99 -3.93 13.61 17.63
N HIS A 100 -3.77 12.65 16.73
CA HIS A 100 -4.46 12.62 15.44
C HIS A 100 -5.86 11.99 15.49
N GLN A 101 -6.21 11.28 16.54
CA GLN A 101 -7.51 10.63 16.74
C GLN A 101 -7.95 9.71 15.56
N VAL A 102 -6.99 9.13 14.84
CA VAL A 102 -7.24 8.20 13.75
C VAL A 102 -7.43 6.79 14.32
N ALA A 103 -8.53 6.13 13.96
CA ALA A 103 -8.82 4.77 14.40
C ALA A 103 -7.72 3.79 13.94
N ARG A 104 -7.36 2.83 14.79
CA ARG A 104 -6.43 1.76 14.40
C ARG A 104 -7.02 0.93 13.28
N HIS A 105 -6.28 0.77 12.22
CA HIS A 105 -6.72 0.00 11.07
C HIS A 105 -5.55 -0.64 10.35
N TYR A 106 -5.84 -1.68 9.61
CA TYR A 106 -4.92 -2.27 8.64
C TYR A 106 -5.69 -2.68 7.39
N GLY A 107 -4.99 -2.89 6.31
CA GLY A 107 -5.64 -3.26 5.08
C GLY A 107 -4.69 -3.76 4.00
N VAL A 108 -5.29 -4.17 2.90
CA VAL A 108 -4.62 -4.59 1.68
C VAL A 108 -5.11 -3.75 0.50
N ARG A 109 -4.17 -3.30 -0.32
CA ARG A 109 -4.43 -2.60 -1.57
C ARG A 109 -3.83 -3.41 -2.71
N THR A 110 -4.66 -3.88 -3.63
CA THR A 110 -4.27 -4.51 -4.89
C THR A 110 -4.31 -3.47 -6.02
N GLU A 111 -4.06 -3.86 -7.27
CA GLU A 111 -4.17 -2.93 -8.40
C GLU A 111 -5.58 -2.31 -8.54
N ARG A 112 -6.63 -3.08 -8.21
CA ARG A 112 -8.02 -2.64 -8.38
C ARG A 112 -8.76 -2.41 -7.08
N TYR A 113 -8.54 -3.23 -6.06
CA TYR A 113 -9.37 -3.22 -4.86
C TYR A 113 -8.56 -2.84 -3.63
N LYS A 114 -9.25 -2.23 -2.67
CA LYS A 114 -8.73 -1.94 -1.34
C LYS A 114 -9.71 -2.47 -0.29
N LEU A 115 -9.19 -3.27 0.66
CA LEU A 115 -9.95 -3.75 1.82
C LEU A 115 -9.29 -3.23 3.08
N ILE A 116 -10.07 -2.52 3.93
CA ILE A 116 -9.60 -1.91 5.18
C ILE A 116 -10.36 -2.50 6.35
N ARG A 117 -9.67 -2.83 7.43
CA ARG A 117 -10.27 -3.24 8.70
C ARG A 117 -9.96 -2.25 9.81
N TYR A 118 -10.99 -1.65 10.37
CA TYR A 118 -10.94 -0.86 11.60
C TYR A 118 -11.15 -1.79 12.79
N TYR A 119 -10.09 -2.49 13.19
CA TYR A 119 -10.19 -3.57 14.17
C TYR A 119 -10.60 -3.10 15.56
N GLN A 120 -10.46 -1.82 15.87
CA GLN A 120 -10.93 -1.22 17.11
C GLN A 120 -12.46 -1.22 17.23
N PHE A 121 -13.16 -1.10 16.11
CA PHE A 121 -14.63 -1.01 16.05
C PHE A 121 -15.28 -2.23 15.39
N GLY A 122 -14.49 -3.10 14.80
CA GLY A 122 -14.98 -4.26 14.05
C GLY A 122 -15.58 -3.89 12.70
N GLU A 123 -15.24 -2.72 12.16
CA GLU A 123 -15.75 -2.20 10.89
C GLU A 123 -14.82 -2.53 9.72
N TRP A 124 -15.41 -2.61 8.53
CA TRP A 124 -14.71 -2.89 7.29
C TRP A 124 -15.14 -1.95 6.17
N GLU A 125 -14.19 -1.66 5.28
CA GLU A 125 -14.45 -0.95 4.04
C GLU A 125 -13.83 -1.71 2.87
N LEU A 126 -14.56 -1.76 1.76
CA LEU A 126 -14.09 -2.25 0.47
C LEU A 126 -14.32 -1.18 -0.59
N PHE A 127 -13.30 -0.90 -1.38
CA PHE A 127 -13.38 0.02 -2.51
C PHE A 127 -12.91 -0.64 -3.81
N ASP A 128 -13.58 -0.34 -4.91
CA ASP A 128 -13.16 -0.65 -6.28
C ASP A 128 -12.52 0.60 -6.88
N LEU A 129 -11.21 0.69 -6.83
CA LEU A 129 -10.43 1.87 -7.24
C LEU A 129 -10.52 2.19 -8.74
N GLN A 130 -11.03 1.25 -9.54
CA GLN A 130 -11.28 1.47 -10.97
C GLN A 130 -12.61 2.18 -11.21
N GLU A 131 -13.66 1.80 -10.46
CA GLU A 131 -15.02 2.36 -10.61
C GLU A 131 -15.25 3.56 -9.67
N ASP A 132 -14.55 3.60 -8.54
CA ASP A 132 -14.65 4.61 -7.49
C ASP A 132 -13.23 5.02 -7.03
N PRO A 133 -12.47 5.74 -7.87
CA PRO A 133 -11.09 6.14 -7.54
C PRO A 133 -11.01 7.12 -6.36
N ASP A 134 -12.09 7.79 -6.04
CA ASP A 134 -12.19 8.72 -4.91
C ASP A 134 -12.69 8.05 -3.62
N GLU A 135 -12.88 6.73 -3.61
CA GLU A 135 -13.21 5.89 -2.44
C GLU A 135 -14.41 6.41 -1.62
N LEU A 136 -15.48 6.81 -2.31
CA LEU A 136 -16.69 7.39 -1.71
C LEU A 136 -17.76 6.36 -1.36
N HIS A 137 -17.69 5.14 -1.92
CA HIS A 137 -18.73 4.11 -1.82
C HIS A 137 -18.19 2.82 -1.21
N ASN A 138 -18.44 2.61 0.07
CA ASN A 138 -18.07 1.37 0.74
C ASN A 138 -18.92 0.18 0.23
N LEU A 139 -18.29 -0.76 -0.47
CA LEU A 139 -18.89 -1.95 -1.07
C LEU A 139 -18.86 -3.19 -0.16
N TYR A 140 -18.31 -3.11 1.04
CA TYR A 140 -18.11 -4.26 1.93
C TYR A 140 -19.39 -5.05 2.21
N ALA A 141 -20.52 -4.35 2.38
CA ALA A 141 -21.81 -4.97 2.68
C ALA A 141 -22.58 -5.41 1.42
N ASP A 142 -22.10 -5.10 0.21
CA ASP A 142 -22.77 -5.47 -1.04
C ASP A 142 -22.54 -6.95 -1.34
N PRO A 143 -23.64 -7.77 -1.47
CA PRO A 143 -23.53 -9.18 -1.77
C PRO A 143 -22.82 -9.50 -3.09
N ALA A 144 -22.80 -8.57 -4.05
CA ALA A 144 -22.11 -8.73 -5.34
C ALA A 144 -20.58 -8.81 -5.18
N TYR A 145 -20.02 -8.26 -4.11
CA TYR A 145 -18.58 -8.22 -3.84
C TYR A 145 -18.12 -9.25 -2.80
N ARG A 146 -18.98 -10.17 -2.36
CA ARG A 146 -18.64 -11.16 -1.31
C ARG A 146 -17.40 -11.98 -1.63
N ASP A 147 -17.23 -12.40 -2.87
CA ASP A 147 -16.07 -13.20 -3.28
C ASP A 147 -14.80 -12.36 -3.32
N VAL A 148 -14.91 -11.08 -3.69
CA VAL A 148 -13.81 -10.11 -3.65
C VAL A 148 -13.37 -9.91 -2.21
N VAL A 149 -14.30 -9.69 -1.29
CA VAL A 149 -14.01 -9.56 0.16
C VAL A 149 -13.28 -10.79 0.67
N ALA A 150 -13.76 -11.99 0.36
CA ALA A 150 -13.13 -13.25 0.81
C ALA A 150 -11.69 -13.38 0.29
N THR A 151 -11.48 -13.13 -0.99
CA THR A 151 -10.16 -13.18 -1.63
C THR A 151 -9.19 -12.17 -1.00
N LEU A 152 -9.64 -10.93 -0.78
CA LEU A 152 -8.80 -9.89 -0.19
C LEU A 152 -8.53 -10.15 1.30
N ALA A 153 -9.48 -10.72 2.04
CA ALA A 153 -9.28 -11.10 3.43
C ALA A 153 -8.23 -12.22 3.57
N GLU A 154 -8.25 -13.22 2.68
CA GLU A 154 -7.22 -14.25 2.61
C GLU A 154 -5.85 -13.63 2.28
N ARG A 155 -5.78 -12.75 1.27
CA ARG A 155 -4.53 -12.07 0.90
C ARG A 155 -4.00 -11.19 2.03
N LEU A 156 -4.86 -10.48 2.72
CA LEU A 156 -4.53 -9.67 3.89
C LEU A 156 -3.94 -10.53 5.02
N GLY A 157 -4.56 -11.68 5.30
CA GLY A 157 -4.03 -12.65 6.26
C GLY A 157 -2.62 -13.14 5.89
N ALA A 158 -2.40 -13.46 4.61
CA ALA A 158 -1.09 -13.89 4.11
C ALA A 158 -0.02 -12.78 4.25
N LEU A 159 -0.38 -11.52 3.93
CA LEU A 159 0.54 -10.39 4.08
C LEU A 159 0.86 -10.11 5.56
N ARG A 160 -0.11 -10.19 6.46
CA ARG A 160 0.13 -10.07 7.90
C ARG A 160 1.09 -11.14 8.42
N ALA A 161 0.92 -12.37 7.97
CA ALA A 161 1.85 -13.46 8.31
C ALA A 161 3.25 -13.21 7.73
N GLN A 162 3.34 -12.75 6.48
CA GLN A 162 4.60 -12.41 5.81
C GLN A 162 5.39 -11.33 6.56
N TYR A 163 4.68 -10.30 7.06
CA TYR A 163 5.28 -9.18 7.79
C TYR A 163 5.31 -9.40 9.32
N GLU A 164 4.98 -10.61 9.79
CA GLU A 164 4.96 -10.99 11.21
C GLU A 164 4.08 -10.07 12.08
N ASP A 165 3.05 -9.47 11.48
CA ASP A 165 2.15 -8.57 12.19
C ASP A 165 1.01 -9.33 12.87
N THR A 166 1.10 -9.46 14.19
CA THR A 166 0.09 -10.10 15.05
C THR A 166 -0.84 -9.10 15.73
N THR A 167 -0.66 -7.79 15.51
CA THR A 167 -1.42 -6.72 16.17
C THR A 167 -2.84 -6.63 15.61
N GLY A 168 -3.83 -6.38 16.48
CA GLY A 168 -5.21 -6.12 16.07
C GLY A 168 -6.06 -7.36 15.78
N GLY A 169 -5.63 -8.54 16.23
CA GLY A 169 -6.36 -9.79 16.09
C GLY A 169 -6.26 -10.44 14.71
N GLU A 170 -6.90 -11.61 14.53
CA GLU A 170 -6.91 -12.31 13.25
C GLU A 170 -7.68 -11.52 12.19
N ALA A 171 -7.17 -11.50 10.95
CA ALA A 171 -8.02 -11.27 9.80
C ALA A 171 -9.05 -12.41 9.77
N MET A 172 -10.29 -12.19 9.42
CA MET A 172 -11.37 -13.19 9.47
C MET A 172 -10.91 -14.59 9.14
#